data_f44af62b7eb29066c58c37ba00647b6f
#
_entry.id   f44af62b7eb29066c58c37ba00647b6f
#
_cell.length_a   1.000
_cell.length_b   1.000
_cell.length_c   1.000
_cell.angle_alpha   90.00
_cell.angle_beta   90.00
_cell.angle_gamma   90.00
#
_symmetry.space_group_name_H-M   'P 1'
#
loop_
_entity.id
_entity.type
_entity.pdbx_description
1 polymer ?
#
loop_
_entity_poly.entity_id
_entity_poly.type
_entity_poly.pdbx_seq_one_letter_code
_entity_poly.pdbx_strand_id
1 'polypeptide(L)'
;QTCLPGLIDSHVHLSMQQSASYFMDQFRWNIADYALRAPIYALRTLLAGFTTVRNLGDVDNETAALRNAVNAGLLPGPRIFTAGQAIGSTGGHADPTDGYRKDLAGAPGPERGIIDSPEAAARAVRLHYKGGDDVIKIMPSGGVLDESNSGENPQMTLEEIKAVVAAARDYGFAVAAHAHGAEGIRRAVLGGVDSIEHGTLMNDEDIKLLKEHGTWYVPTISAGNFVAEKAKVAGFFPPQVAAKAAALGPLIFGTAGRAFKAGVKIAFGTDAGVYPHGQNAGEFVLMVNAGIPAAAALQSATINAAQLLRHDKDLGSLSAGKYADIVAVNGDPLQDIAVMLHPSFVMKQGTVYLQDGKPTPAVIGD
;
A
#
# COMPACT_ATOMS: atom_id res chain seq x y z
N GLN A 1 -15.52 25.07 -7.07
CA GLN A 1 -14.47 24.16 -6.63
C GLN A 1 -14.75 23.67 -5.21
N THR A 2 -14.43 22.42 -4.95
CA THR A 2 -14.44 21.86 -3.60
C THR A 2 -13.01 21.66 -3.14
N CYS A 3 -12.67 22.20 -1.95
CA CYS A 3 -11.37 22.04 -1.33
C CYS A 3 -11.41 20.94 -0.28
N LEU A 4 -10.38 20.11 -0.26
CA LEU A 4 -10.19 18.96 0.61
C LEU A 4 -8.80 19.04 1.26
N PRO A 5 -8.59 18.37 2.41
CA PRO A 5 -7.22 18.11 2.87
C PRO A 5 -6.46 17.33 1.80
N GLY A 6 -5.13 17.47 1.77
CA GLY A 6 -4.29 16.61 0.95
C GLY A 6 -4.62 15.15 1.18
N LEU A 7 -4.80 14.40 0.09
CA LEU A 7 -5.20 12.99 0.14
C LEU A 7 -4.05 12.11 0.64
N ILE A 8 -4.41 11.04 1.32
CA ILE A 8 -3.48 10.05 1.87
C ILE A 8 -3.79 8.69 1.24
N ASP A 9 -2.78 8.07 0.63
CA ASP A 9 -2.85 6.70 0.14
C ASP A 9 -2.03 5.79 1.07
N SER A 10 -2.70 4.94 1.82
CA SER A 10 -2.08 4.11 2.86
C SER A 10 -1.43 2.83 2.32
N HIS A 11 -1.43 2.61 1.00
CA HIS A 11 -0.81 1.44 0.38
C HIS A 11 -0.36 1.74 -1.05
N VAL A 12 0.93 1.98 -1.23
CA VAL A 12 1.57 2.15 -2.54
C VAL A 12 2.92 1.42 -2.60
N HIS A 13 3.47 1.27 -3.83
CA HIS A 13 4.80 0.74 -4.11
C HIS A 13 5.53 1.69 -5.06
N LEU A 14 6.17 2.74 -4.52
CA LEU A 14 6.74 3.84 -5.33
C LEU A 14 7.97 3.47 -6.16
N SER A 15 8.60 2.32 -5.91
CA SER A 15 9.78 1.90 -6.66
C SER A 15 9.48 0.99 -7.84
N MET A 16 8.23 0.52 -7.97
CA MET A 16 7.82 -0.41 -9.00
C MET A 16 6.54 0.00 -9.72
N GLN A 17 6.32 -0.53 -10.92
CA GLN A 17 5.05 -0.50 -11.62
C GLN A 17 4.95 -1.75 -12.50
N GLN A 18 3.84 -2.49 -12.35
CA GLN A 18 3.60 -3.70 -13.12
C GLN A 18 3.54 -3.45 -14.62
N SER A 19 4.17 -4.36 -15.36
CA SER A 19 4.20 -4.39 -16.81
C SER A 19 4.34 -5.84 -17.29
N ALA A 20 4.21 -6.08 -18.59
CA ALA A 20 4.46 -7.40 -19.18
C ALA A 20 5.91 -7.87 -19.01
N SER A 21 6.87 -6.98 -18.78
CA SER A 21 8.28 -7.32 -18.54
C SER A 21 8.65 -7.42 -17.06
N TYR A 22 7.74 -7.12 -16.13
CA TYR A 22 8.04 -6.97 -14.71
C TYR A 22 8.83 -8.15 -14.11
N PHE A 23 8.40 -9.39 -14.38
CA PHE A 23 9.08 -10.59 -13.89
C PHE A 23 10.49 -10.75 -14.48
N MET A 24 10.71 -10.30 -15.71
CA MET A 24 12.06 -10.31 -16.32
C MET A 24 12.92 -9.14 -15.84
N ASP A 25 12.30 -8.02 -15.51
CA ASP A 25 13.03 -6.83 -15.06
C ASP A 25 13.67 -7.05 -13.69
N GLN A 26 13.11 -7.89 -12.82
CA GLN A 26 13.71 -8.30 -11.54
C GLN A 26 15.11 -8.93 -11.70
N PHE A 27 15.38 -9.58 -12.85
CA PHE A 27 16.70 -10.15 -13.17
C PHE A 27 17.65 -9.18 -13.87
N ARG A 28 17.17 -8.01 -14.30
CA ARG A 28 17.91 -7.06 -15.12
C ARG A 28 18.18 -5.75 -14.40
N TRP A 29 17.33 -5.36 -13.47
CA TRP A 29 17.43 -4.09 -12.77
C TRP A 29 18.27 -4.22 -11.52
N ASN A 30 19.20 -3.28 -11.36
CA ASN A 30 19.89 -3.04 -10.12
C ASN A 30 19.07 -2.08 -9.25
N ILE A 31 19.42 -1.96 -7.99
CA ILE A 31 18.74 -1.05 -7.06
C ILE A 31 18.68 0.41 -7.58
N ALA A 32 19.72 0.85 -8.30
CA ALA A 32 19.73 2.17 -8.92
C ALA A 32 18.65 2.36 -9.99
N ASP A 33 18.27 1.28 -10.70
CA ASP A 33 17.19 1.34 -11.70
C ASP A 33 15.83 1.59 -11.04
N TYR A 34 15.57 0.97 -9.87
CA TYR A 34 14.39 1.22 -9.05
C TYR A 34 14.40 2.64 -8.48
N ALA A 35 15.54 3.06 -7.89
CA ALA A 35 15.70 4.38 -7.29
C ALA A 35 15.49 5.53 -8.30
N LEU A 36 15.94 5.37 -9.57
CA LEU A 36 15.76 6.38 -10.61
C LEU A 36 14.32 6.45 -11.17
N ARG A 37 13.53 5.38 -11.04
CA ARG A 37 12.11 5.36 -11.45
C ARG A 37 11.20 5.91 -10.36
N ALA A 38 11.54 5.68 -9.11
CA ALA A 38 10.72 6.05 -7.96
C ALA A 38 10.31 7.54 -7.92
N PRO A 39 11.17 8.52 -8.24
CA PRO A 39 10.78 9.95 -8.33
C PRO A 39 9.65 10.21 -9.34
N ILE A 40 9.65 9.49 -10.47
CA ILE A 40 8.62 9.64 -11.52
C ILE A 40 7.27 9.16 -10.98
N TYR A 41 7.25 8.04 -10.28
CA TYR A 41 6.05 7.47 -9.69
C TYR A 41 5.52 8.32 -8.53
N ALA A 42 6.43 8.79 -7.67
CA ALA A 42 6.11 9.70 -6.58
C ALA A 42 5.49 11.02 -7.08
N LEU A 43 6.05 11.60 -8.13
CA LEU A 43 5.52 12.81 -8.74
C LEU A 43 4.12 12.60 -9.32
N ARG A 44 3.89 11.51 -10.06
CA ARG A 44 2.57 11.18 -10.60
C ARG A 44 1.52 11.03 -9.49
N THR A 45 1.89 10.38 -8.40
CA THR A 45 1.04 10.20 -7.21
C THR A 45 0.73 11.54 -6.54
N LEU A 46 1.72 12.43 -6.39
CA LEU A 46 1.51 13.78 -5.86
C LEU A 46 0.55 14.60 -6.74
N LEU A 47 0.78 14.61 -8.04
CA LEU A 47 -0.06 15.37 -8.99
C LEU A 47 -1.50 14.82 -9.08
N ALA A 48 -1.73 13.56 -8.71
CA ALA A 48 -3.07 12.99 -8.55
C ALA A 48 -3.77 13.40 -7.23
N GLY A 49 -3.15 14.28 -6.42
CA GLY A 49 -3.73 14.81 -5.19
C GLY A 49 -3.27 14.10 -3.90
N PHE A 50 -2.46 13.05 -3.99
CA PHE A 50 -1.99 12.30 -2.83
C PHE A 50 -0.71 12.94 -2.29
N THR A 51 -0.87 13.81 -1.29
CA THR A 51 0.23 14.57 -0.66
C THR A 51 0.99 13.75 0.37
N THR A 52 0.41 12.63 0.81
CA THR A 52 1.03 11.69 1.75
C THR A 52 0.75 10.26 1.31
N VAL A 53 1.74 9.38 1.46
CA VAL A 53 1.63 7.95 1.13
C VAL A 53 2.31 7.07 2.18
N ARG A 54 1.80 5.84 2.33
CA ARG A 54 2.48 4.74 3.02
C ARG A 54 2.94 3.73 1.97
N ASN A 55 4.26 3.62 1.80
CA ASN A 55 4.90 2.67 0.87
C ASN A 55 5.12 1.34 1.61
N LEU A 56 4.48 0.28 1.15
CA LEU A 56 4.43 -1.01 1.86
C LEU A 56 5.26 -2.11 1.20
N GLY A 57 6.40 -1.75 0.67
CA GLY A 57 7.37 -2.69 0.15
C GLY A 57 8.27 -2.06 -0.90
N ASP A 58 9.54 -2.42 -0.85
CA ASP A 58 10.56 -2.06 -1.82
C ASP A 58 11.60 -3.20 -1.95
N VAL A 59 12.65 -3.00 -2.72
CA VAL A 59 13.63 -4.05 -3.02
C VAL A 59 14.81 -4.04 -2.03
N ASP A 60 15.32 -2.84 -1.70
CA ASP A 60 16.52 -2.68 -0.86
C ASP A 60 16.56 -1.26 -0.26
N ASN A 61 15.45 -0.84 0.35
CA ASN A 61 15.31 0.44 1.06
C ASN A 61 15.46 1.70 0.19
N GLU A 62 15.28 1.60 -1.13
CA GLU A 62 15.36 2.73 -2.06
C GLU A 62 14.25 3.76 -1.82
N THR A 63 13.12 3.36 -1.25
CA THR A 63 12.04 4.29 -0.92
C THR A 63 12.35 5.13 0.32
N ALA A 64 13.19 4.66 1.23
CA ALA A 64 13.73 5.51 2.30
C ALA A 64 14.68 6.59 1.74
N ALA A 65 15.50 6.25 0.75
CA ALA A 65 16.32 7.22 0.05
C ALA A 65 15.46 8.27 -0.68
N LEU A 66 14.39 7.84 -1.37
CA LEU A 66 13.42 8.73 -2.00
C LEU A 66 12.75 9.66 -0.98
N ARG A 67 12.26 9.11 0.15
CA ARG A 67 11.69 9.90 1.26
C ARG A 67 12.65 10.98 1.73
N ASN A 68 13.91 10.61 1.94
CA ASN A 68 14.94 11.53 2.42
C ASN A 68 15.22 12.64 1.39
N ALA A 69 15.26 12.32 0.09
CA ALA A 69 15.43 13.30 -0.98
C ALA A 69 14.23 14.25 -1.08
N VAL A 70 13.00 13.74 -0.95
CA VAL A 70 11.79 14.58 -0.92
C VAL A 70 11.76 15.48 0.32
N ASN A 71 12.15 14.97 1.50
CA ASN A 71 12.19 15.75 2.74
C ASN A 71 13.29 16.82 2.71
N ALA A 72 14.38 16.58 2.00
CA ALA A 72 15.45 17.55 1.78
C ALA A 72 15.12 18.59 0.69
N GLY A 73 13.97 18.48 0.00
CA GLY A 73 13.59 19.37 -1.09
C GLY A 73 14.36 19.14 -2.40
N LEU A 74 15.10 18.03 -2.51
CA LEU A 74 15.85 17.69 -3.73
C LEU A 74 14.94 17.15 -4.85
N LEU A 75 13.81 16.56 -4.49
CA LEU A 75 12.85 15.99 -5.43
C LEU A 75 11.42 16.37 -5.05
N PRO A 76 10.54 16.66 -6.02
CA PRO A 76 9.11 16.77 -5.78
C PRO A 76 8.50 15.38 -5.52
N GLY A 77 7.62 15.29 -4.53
CA GLY A 77 6.94 14.04 -4.19
C GLY A 77 6.04 14.19 -2.98
N PRO A 78 5.21 13.18 -2.66
CA PRO A 78 4.39 13.16 -1.46
C PRO A 78 5.27 13.03 -0.20
N ARG A 79 4.70 13.23 0.96
CA ARG A 79 5.27 12.77 2.24
C ARG A 79 5.20 11.24 2.25
N ILE A 80 6.32 10.57 2.50
CA ILE A 80 6.43 9.12 2.38
C ILE A 80 6.67 8.52 3.77
N PHE A 81 5.86 7.52 4.14
CA PHE A 81 6.12 6.59 5.23
C PHE A 81 6.47 5.25 4.60
N THR A 82 7.67 4.75 4.81
CA THR A 82 8.14 3.53 4.13
C THR A 82 8.33 2.36 5.06
N ALA A 83 8.00 1.16 4.57
CA ALA A 83 8.22 -0.11 5.25
C ALA A 83 9.54 -0.79 4.87
N GLY A 84 10.27 -0.24 3.90
CA GLY A 84 11.39 -0.99 3.32
C GLY A 84 10.92 -2.32 2.71
N GLN A 85 11.72 -3.35 2.81
CA GLN A 85 11.38 -4.69 2.31
C GLN A 85 10.32 -5.36 3.21
N ALA A 86 9.34 -6.04 2.61
CA ALA A 86 8.33 -6.75 3.37
C ALA A 86 8.92 -8.00 4.07
N ILE A 87 8.35 -8.35 5.24
CA ILE A 87 8.73 -9.53 6.00
C ILE A 87 7.77 -10.69 5.72
N GLY A 88 8.29 -11.86 5.40
CA GLY A 88 7.54 -13.09 5.17
C GLY A 88 8.36 -14.34 5.46
N SER A 89 7.80 -15.51 5.18
CA SER A 89 8.46 -16.81 5.36
C SER A 89 9.21 -17.26 4.10
N THR A 90 10.12 -18.21 4.24
CA THR A 90 10.75 -18.91 3.11
C THR A 90 9.69 -19.49 2.17
N GLY A 91 9.81 -19.19 0.86
CA GLY A 91 8.87 -19.59 -0.17
C GLY A 91 7.49 -18.92 -0.07
N GLY A 92 7.37 -17.86 0.75
CA GLY A 92 6.16 -17.06 0.88
C GLY A 92 6.13 -15.87 -0.07
N HIS A 93 5.02 -15.13 -0.06
CA HIS A 93 4.78 -13.99 -0.95
C HIS A 93 5.85 -12.89 -0.90
N ALA A 94 6.57 -12.74 0.22
CA ALA A 94 7.66 -11.79 0.36
C ALA A 94 9.04 -12.39 0.01
N ASP A 95 9.14 -13.68 -0.33
CA ASP A 95 10.44 -14.26 -0.65
C ASP A 95 10.91 -13.73 -2.01
N PRO A 96 12.00 -12.92 -2.04
CA PRO A 96 12.47 -12.32 -3.28
C PRO A 96 13.08 -13.35 -4.25
N THR A 97 13.16 -14.61 -3.86
CA THR A 97 13.75 -15.70 -4.65
C THR A 97 12.72 -16.78 -5.00
N ASP A 98 11.44 -16.55 -4.71
CA ASP A 98 10.38 -17.49 -5.05
C ASP A 98 10.28 -17.69 -6.57
N GLY A 99 10.21 -18.96 -6.99
CA GLY A 99 10.26 -19.34 -8.42
C GLY A 99 11.65 -19.36 -9.04
N TYR A 100 12.70 -18.97 -8.31
CA TYR A 100 14.07 -18.97 -8.84
C TYR A 100 14.64 -20.38 -8.94
N ARG A 101 15.47 -20.60 -9.96
CA ARG A 101 16.30 -21.78 -10.08
C ARG A 101 17.18 -21.93 -8.82
N LYS A 102 17.30 -23.15 -8.29
CA LYS A 102 17.94 -23.44 -6.99
C LYS A 102 19.32 -22.83 -6.80
N ASP A 103 20.14 -22.77 -7.87
CA ASP A 103 21.49 -22.21 -7.81
C ASP A 103 21.51 -20.67 -7.83
N LEU A 104 20.37 -20.01 -8.10
CA LEU A 104 20.20 -18.57 -8.05
C LEU A 104 19.44 -18.10 -6.80
N ALA A 105 18.61 -18.97 -6.21
CA ALA A 105 17.77 -18.61 -5.08
C ALA A 105 18.56 -18.22 -3.82
N GLY A 106 19.70 -18.91 -3.57
CA GLY A 106 20.43 -18.70 -2.32
C GLY A 106 19.61 -19.13 -1.09
N ALA A 107 19.88 -18.47 0.05
CA ALA A 107 19.15 -18.67 1.31
C ALA A 107 18.96 -17.31 1.99
N PRO A 108 17.97 -16.51 1.53
CA PRO A 108 17.70 -15.22 2.15
C PRO A 108 17.24 -15.39 3.60
N GLY A 109 17.66 -14.47 4.47
CA GLY A 109 17.32 -14.46 5.88
C GLY A 109 16.68 -13.13 6.32
N PRO A 110 16.72 -12.79 7.61
CA PRO A 110 16.09 -11.57 8.15
C PRO A 110 16.58 -10.26 7.51
N GLU A 111 17.79 -10.23 6.96
CA GLU A 111 18.36 -9.10 6.20
C GLU A 111 17.69 -8.88 4.83
N ARG A 112 16.96 -9.88 4.35
CA ARG A 112 16.17 -9.87 3.13
C ARG A 112 14.67 -10.06 3.43
N GLY A 113 14.25 -9.77 4.68
CA GLY A 113 12.86 -9.89 5.12
C GLY A 113 12.36 -11.33 5.33
N ILE A 114 13.22 -12.36 5.22
CA ILE A 114 12.78 -13.75 5.35
C ILE A 114 13.00 -14.27 6.78
N ILE A 115 11.91 -14.76 7.37
CA ILE A 115 11.88 -15.27 8.75
C ILE A 115 11.13 -16.60 8.79
N ASP A 116 11.67 -17.53 9.58
CA ASP A 116 11.06 -18.84 9.83
C ASP A 116 11.03 -19.16 11.35
N SER A 117 11.14 -18.14 12.19
CA SER A 117 11.03 -18.27 13.65
C SER A 117 10.75 -16.94 14.34
N PRO A 118 10.23 -16.94 15.57
CA PRO A 118 10.05 -15.74 16.39
C PRO A 118 11.35 -14.94 16.63
N GLU A 119 12.50 -15.60 16.77
CA GLU A 119 13.80 -14.94 16.95
C GLU A 119 14.22 -14.21 15.67
N ALA A 120 14.04 -14.85 14.51
CA ALA A 120 14.30 -14.24 13.19
C ALA A 120 13.38 -13.02 12.96
N ALA A 121 12.11 -13.11 13.38
CA ALA A 121 11.14 -12.02 13.32
C ALA A 121 11.62 -10.76 14.05
N ALA A 122 12.04 -10.91 15.32
CA ALA A 122 12.56 -9.79 16.10
C ALA A 122 13.83 -9.19 15.50
N ARG A 123 14.69 -10.02 14.88
CA ARG A 123 15.88 -9.55 14.17
C ARG A 123 15.52 -8.73 12.94
N ALA A 124 14.56 -9.19 12.11
CA ALA A 124 14.10 -8.48 10.94
C ALA A 124 13.59 -7.07 11.30
N VAL A 125 12.71 -6.95 12.31
CA VAL A 125 12.22 -5.63 12.78
C VAL A 125 13.35 -4.70 13.20
N ARG A 126 14.38 -5.22 13.91
CA ARG A 126 15.55 -4.40 14.30
C ARG A 126 16.38 -3.95 13.10
N LEU A 127 16.42 -4.73 12.03
CA LEU A 127 17.07 -4.33 10.78
C LEU A 127 16.30 -3.21 10.09
N HIS A 128 14.96 -3.25 10.07
CA HIS A 128 14.12 -2.14 9.59
C HIS A 128 14.33 -0.86 10.40
N TYR A 129 14.36 -0.96 11.73
CA TYR A 129 14.68 0.20 12.59
C TYR A 129 16.06 0.78 12.27
N LYS A 130 17.08 -0.08 12.11
CA LYS A 130 18.43 0.34 11.71
C LYS A 130 18.46 0.96 10.31
N GLY A 131 17.62 0.46 9.38
CA GLY A 131 17.46 0.99 8.02
C GLY A 131 16.74 2.34 7.95
N GLY A 132 16.08 2.73 9.05
CA GLY A 132 15.35 4.00 9.11
C GLY A 132 13.95 3.94 8.52
N ASP A 133 13.33 2.77 8.50
CA ASP A 133 11.94 2.59 8.08
C ASP A 133 10.96 3.22 9.08
N ASP A 134 9.72 3.46 8.64
CA ASP A 134 8.67 4.15 9.42
C ASP A 134 7.56 3.20 9.88
N VAL A 135 7.44 2.03 9.24
CA VAL A 135 6.37 1.05 9.44
C VAL A 135 6.90 -0.34 9.10
N ILE A 136 6.27 -1.38 9.64
CA ILE A 136 6.59 -2.78 9.28
C ILE A 136 5.50 -3.33 8.36
N LYS A 137 5.89 -4.03 7.29
CA LYS A 137 4.99 -4.80 6.42
C LYS A 137 5.29 -6.28 6.57
N ILE A 138 4.23 -7.08 6.77
CA ILE A 138 4.32 -8.55 6.83
C ILE A 138 3.38 -9.20 5.82
N MET A 139 3.68 -10.46 5.46
CA MET A 139 2.92 -11.26 4.48
C MET A 139 2.38 -12.55 5.12
N PRO A 140 1.30 -12.48 5.94
CA PRO A 140 0.72 -13.66 6.61
C PRO A 140 0.06 -14.68 5.71
N SER A 141 -0.26 -14.33 4.47
CA SER A 141 -0.81 -15.27 3.47
C SER A 141 -0.06 -15.17 2.14
N GLY A 142 -0.30 -16.13 1.26
CA GLY A 142 0.10 -16.03 -0.15
C GLY A 142 -0.50 -14.82 -0.84
N GLY A 143 0.04 -14.48 -2.01
CA GLY A 143 -0.37 -13.36 -2.83
C GLY A 143 -0.72 -13.75 -4.27
N VAL A 144 -1.22 -12.78 -5.02
CA VAL A 144 -1.58 -12.98 -6.43
C VAL A 144 -0.35 -12.92 -7.33
N LEU A 145 0.58 -12.01 -7.06
CA LEU A 145 1.66 -11.64 -7.98
C LEU A 145 3.01 -12.33 -7.68
N ASP A 146 2.98 -13.51 -7.07
CA ASP A 146 4.12 -14.41 -6.92
C ASP A 146 3.90 -15.72 -7.68
N GLU A 147 4.92 -16.54 -7.83
CA GLU A 147 4.84 -17.84 -8.51
C GLU A 147 4.43 -18.98 -7.56
N SER A 148 4.07 -18.71 -6.31
CA SER A 148 3.54 -19.70 -5.38
C SER A 148 2.20 -20.29 -5.86
N ASN A 149 1.89 -21.50 -5.41
CA ASN A 149 0.70 -22.22 -5.85
C ASN A 149 -0.61 -21.71 -5.27
N SER A 150 -0.57 -20.92 -4.18
CA SER A 150 -1.78 -20.46 -3.50
C SER A 150 -1.65 -18.99 -3.07
N GLY A 151 -2.62 -18.18 -3.47
CA GLY A 151 -2.76 -16.79 -3.02
C GLY A 151 -3.48 -16.64 -1.67
N GLU A 152 -3.98 -17.72 -1.06
CA GLU A 152 -4.84 -17.65 0.12
C GLU A 152 -4.34 -18.42 1.33
N ASN A 153 -3.44 -19.41 1.15
CA ASN A 153 -2.93 -20.20 2.27
C ASN A 153 -2.11 -19.34 3.25
N PRO A 154 -2.23 -19.60 4.57
CA PRO A 154 -1.40 -18.90 5.57
C PRO A 154 0.07 -19.28 5.39
N GLN A 155 0.96 -18.31 5.50
CA GLN A 155 2.40 -18.44 5.30
C GLN A 155 3.23 -18.08 6.54
N MET A 156 2.63 -17.41 7.51
CA MET A 156 3.25 -17.13 8.81
C MET A 156 2.46 -17.78 9.93
N THR A 157 3.18 -18.26 10.95
CA THR A 157 2.56 -18.72 12.19
C THR A 157 2.08 -17.55 13.05
N LEU A 158 1.15 -17.81 13.95
CA LEU A 158 0.68 -16.78 14.90
C LEU A 158 1.82 -16.29 15.80
N GLU A 159 2.74 -17.18 16.16
CA GLU A 159 3.89 -16.90 17.02
C GLU A 159 4.88 -15.97 16.34
N GLU A 160 5.17 -16.17 15.07
CA GLU A 160 6.02 -15.26 14.26
C GLU A 160 5.38 -13.88 14.15
N ILE A 161 4.09 -13.80 13.84
CA ILE A 161 3.37 -12.53 13.74
C ILE A 161 3.40 -11.78 15.09
N LYS A 162 3.15 -12.48 16.21
CA LYS A 162 3.24 -11.89 17.54
C LYS A 162 4.65 -11.38 17.85
N ALA A 163 5.68 -12.10 17.42
CA ALA A 163 7.06 -11.68 17.63
C ALA A 163 7.41 -10.44 16.82
N VAL A 164 6.95 -10.35 15.55
CA VAL A 164 7.08 -9.12 14.75
C VAL A 164 6.38 -7.95 15.46
N VAL A 165 5.10 -8.12 15.84
CA VAL A 165 4.31 -7.05 16.47
C VAL A 165 4.91 -6.62 17.80
N ALA A 166 5.38 -7.53 18.64
CA ALA A 166 6.01 -7.20 19.90
C ALA A 166 7.28 -6.37 19.69
N ALA A 167 8.18 -6.82 18.80
CA ALA A 167 9.39 -6.08 18.48
C ALA A 167 9.08 -4.72 17.82
N ALA A 168 8.09 -4.66 16.92
CA ALA A 168 7.66 -3.42 16.29
C ALA A 168 7.16 -2.37 17.30
N ARG A 169 6.42 -2.80 18.30
CA ARG A 169 5.92 -1.93 19.38
C ARG A 169 7.03 -1.32 20.22
N ASP A 170 8.11 -2.08 20.50
CA ASP A 170 9.28 -1.57 21.23
C ASP A 170 9.94 -0.39 20.53
N TYR A 171 9.85 -0.33 19.19
CA TYR A 171 10.38 0.76 18.37
C TYR A 171 9.30 1.76 17.91
N GLY A 172 8.06 1.62 18.35
CA GLY A 172 6.96 2.52 18.00
C GLY A 172 6.37 2.31 16.61
N PHE A 173 6.74 1.25 15.88
CA PHE A 173 6.22 0.94 14.56
C PHE A 173 4.76 0.49 14.60
N ALA A 174 4.00 0.88 13.59
CA ALA A 174 2.78 0.19 13.18
C ALA A 174 3.13 -1.03 12.31
N VAL A 175 2.25 -2.02 12.28
CA VAL A 175 2.41 -3.24 11.46
C VAL A 175 1.25 -3.36 10.49
N ALA A 176 1.55 -3.36 9.19
CA ALA A 176 0.61 -3.61 8.10
C ALA A 176 0.74 -5.06 7.61
N ALA A 177 -0.37 -5.75 7.42
CA ALA A 177 -0.39 -7.16 7.03
C ALA A 177 -1.12 -7.38 5.69
N HIS A 178 -0.38 -7.80 4.66
CA HIS A 178 -0.97 -8.37 3.46
C HIS A 178 -1.69 -9.66 3.80
N ALA A 179 -2.95 -9.80 3.49
CA ALA A 179 -3.63 -11.08 3.64
C ALA A 179 -4.84 -11.18 2.71
N HIS A 180 -4.88 -12.24 1.90
CA HIS A 180 -6.05 -12.59 1.09
C HIS A 180 -6.93 -13.63 1.77
N GLY A 181 -6.35 -14.70 2.28
CA GLY A 181 -7.08 -15.83 2.86
C GLY A 181 -7.51 -15.61 4.31
N ALA A 182 -8.68 -16.16 4.67
CA ALA A 182 -9.29 -15.99 5.99
C ALA A 182 -8.36 -16.39 7.17
N GLU A 183 -7.66 -17.52 7.07
CA GLU A 183 -6.75 -17.94 8.15
C GLU A 183 -5.54 -17.00 8.31
N GLY A 184 -4.99 -16.46 7.21
CA GLY A 184 -3.94 -15.45 7.25
C GLY A 184 -4.42 -14.16 7.91
N ILE A 185 -5.64 -13.71 7.57
CA ILE A 185 -6.29 -12.55 8.17
C ILE A 185 -6.49 -12.77 9.67
N ARG A 186 -7.06 -13.93 10.05
CA ARG A 186 -7.32 -14.27 11.45
C ARG A 186 -6.03 -14.25 12.28
N ARG A 187 -4.96 -14.91 11.80
CA ARG A 187 -3.66 -14.91 12.50
C ARG A 187 -3.08 -13.50 12.62
N ALA A 188 -3.17 -12.68 11.56
CA ALA A 188 -2.67 -11.31 11.58
C ALA A 188 -3.39 -10.47 12.64
N VAL A 189 -4.73 -10.49 12.67
CA VAL A 189 -5.53 -9.75 13.65
C VAL A 189 -5.25 -10.22 15.08
N LEU A 190 -5.25 -11.54 15.33
CA LEU A 190 -4.91 -12.11 16.64
C LEU A 190 -3.45 -11.88 17.04
N GLY A 191 -2.56 -11.71 16.07
CA GLY A 191 -1.17 -11.29 16.27
C GLY A 191 -1.03 -9.83 16.67
N GLY A 192 -2.07 -9.01 16.45
CA GLY A 192 -2.14 -7.63 16.89
C GLY A 192 -1.64 -6.61 15.88
N VAL A 193 -1.76 -6.89 14.57
CA VAL A 193 -1.41 -5.94 13.50
C VAL A 193 -2.33 -4.72 13.51
N ASP A 194 -1.85 -3.59 12.99
CA ASP A 194 -2.62 -2.34 12.92
C ASP A 194 -3.56 -2.30 11.71
N SER A 195 -3.18 -2.92 10.59
CA SER A 195 -4.03 -2.97 9.39
C SER A 195 -3.93 -4.29 8.63
N ILE A 196 -5.05 -4.67 8.00
CA ILE A 196 -5.14 -5.71 6.98
C ILE A 196 -5.27 -5.04 5.62
N GLU A 197 -4.38 -5.39 4.73
CA GLU A 197 -4.34 -4.95 3.35
C GLU A 197 -5.04 -6.00 2.46
N HIS A 198 -5.81 -5.57 1.45
CA HIS A 198 -6.57 -6.41 0.52
C HIS A 198 -7.76 -7.12 1.15
N GLY A 199 -7.57 -8.04 2.09
CA GLY A 199 -8.64 -8.76 2.80
C GLY A 199 -9.60 -9.51 1.88
N THR A 200 -9.15 -10.00 0.71
CA THR A 200 -9.99 -10.43 -0.41
C THR A 200 -11.02 -11.49 -0.04
N LEU A 201 -10.63 -12.51 0.72
CA LEU A 201 -11.47 -13.63 1.14
C LEU A 201 -11.94 -13.50 2.60
N MET A 202 -11.94 -12.29 3.15
CA MET A 202 -12.44 -11.99 4.50
C MET A 202 -13.89 -12.47 4.63
N ASN A 203 -14.12 -13.37 5.56
CA ASN A 203 -15.46 -13.86 5.91
C ASN A 203 -16.09 -13.02 7.04
N ASP A 204 -17.31 -13.35 7.44
CA ASP A 204 -18.03 -12.55 8.44
C ASP A 204 -17.41 -12.68 9.85
N GLU A 205 -16.76 -13.81 10.15
CA GLU A 205 -16.01 -13.99 11.41
C GLU A 205 -14.76 -13.11 11.44
N ASP A 206 -14.03 -13.02 10.33
CA ASP A 206 -12.87 -12.13 10.18
C ASP A 206 -13.29 -10.66 10.29
N ILE A 207 -14.39 -10.26 9.63
CA ILE A 207 -14.96 -8.92 9.71
C ILE A 207 -15.28 -8.56 11.16
N LYS A 208 -15.92 -9.47 11.90
CA LYS A 208 -16.20 -9.30 13.32
C LYS A 208 -14.91 -9.15 14.12
N LEU A 209 -13.92 -9.97 13.85
CA LEU A 209 -12.63 -9.96 14.54
C LEU A 209 -11.88 -8.63 14.32
N LEU A 210 -11.79 -8.13 13.07
CA LEU A 210 -11.22 -6.83 12.79
C LEU A 210 -11.87 -5.71 13.61
N LYS A 211 -13.21 -5.74 13.68
CA LYS A 211 -13.98 -4.74 14.44
C LYS A 211 -13.70 -4.83 15.94
N GLU A 212 -13.67 -6.03 16.51
CA GLU A 212 -13.41 -6.26 17.94
C GLU A 212 -11.99 -5.81 18.34
N HIS A 213 -11.00 -6.04 17.48
CA HIS A 213 -9.61 -5.65 17.71
C HIS A 213 -9.31 -4.20 17.30
N GLY A 214 -10.23 -3.53 16.61
CA GLY A 214 -10.05 -2.17 16.10
C GLY A 214 -9.04 -2.08 14.96
N THR A 215 -8.71 -3.21 14.32
CA THR A 215 -7.78 -3.32 13.19
C THR A 215 -8.37 -2.60 11.97
N TRP A 216 -7.55 -1.80 11.29
CA TRP A 216 -7.94 -1.11 10.08
C TRP A 216 -8.03 -2.06 8.89
N TYR A 217 -8.89 -1.73 7.94
CA TYR A 217 -8.96 -2.40 6.65
C TYR A 217 -8.59 -1.43 5.53
N VAL A 218 -7.67 -1.85 4.66
CA VAL A 218 -7.21 -1.10 3.48
C VAL A 218 -7.54 -1.91 2.23
N PRO A 219 -8.62 -1.59 1.50
CA PRO A 219 -9.22 -2.51 0.52
C PRO A 219 -8.42 -2.72 -0.76
N THR A 220 -7.78 -1.70 -1.32
CA THR A 220 -6.99 -1.79 -2.58
C THR A 220 -7.75 -2.40 -3.76
N ILE A 221 -9.01 -2.00 -3.95
CA ILE A 221 -9.90 -2.57 -4.99
C ILE A 221 -9.32 -2.36 -6.39
N SER A 222 -8.65 -1.21 -6.60
CA SER A 222 -7.99 -0.86 -7.87
C SER A 222 -6.99 -1.91 -8.33
N ALA A 223 -6.17 -2.42 -7.41
CA ALA A 223 -5.19 -3.47 -7.73
C ALA A 223 -5.89 -4.77 -8.13
N GLY A 224 -6.89 -5.22 -7.35
CA GLY A 224 -7.67 -6.40 -7.67
C GLY A 224 -8.34 -6.31 -9.05
N ASN A 225 -8.94 -5.16 -9.35
CA ASN A 225 -9.57 -4.92 -10.65
C ASN A 225 -8.54 -4.96 -11.79
N PHE A 226 -7.39 -4.30 -11.61
CA PHE A 226 -6.33 -4.27 -12.63
C PHE A 226 -5.78 -5.68 -12.92
N VAL A 227 -5.45 -6.47 -11.90
CA VAL A 227 -4.89 -7.82 -12.12
C VAL A 227 -5.92 -8.73 -12.79
N ALA A 228 -7.21 -8.62 -12.43
CA ALA A 228 -8.29 -9.37 -13.09
C ALA A 228 -8.40 -9.03 -14.59
N GLU A 229 -8.30 -7.76 -14.95
CA GLU A 229 -8.32 -7.33 -16.35
C GLU A 229 -7.06 -7.77 -17.10
N LYS A 230 -5.88 -7.67 -16.48
CA LYS A 230 -4.62 -8.08 -17.10
C LYS A 230 -4.45 -9.57 -17.22
N ALA A 231 -5.09 -10.37 -16.37
CA ALA A 231 -5.15 -11.83 -16.51
C ALA A 231 -5.81 -12.29 -17.81
N LYS A 232 -6.66 -11.45 -18.43
CA LYS A 232 -7.28 -11.71 -19.75
C LYS A 232 -6.33 -11.44 -20.93
N VAL A 233 -5.19 -10.79 -20.69
CA VAL A 233 -4.24 -10.43 -21.73
C VAL A 233 -3.15 -11.49 -21.81
N ALA A 234 -3.11 -12.21 -22.92
CA ALA A 234 -2.13 -13.28 -23.13
C ALA A 234 -0.69 -12.78 -22.95
N GLY A 235 0.10 -13.47 -22.13
CA GLY A 235 1.50 -13.18 -21.89
C GLY A 235 1.77 -11.97 -20.98
N PHE A 236 0.75 -11.32 -20.41
CA PHE A 236 0.98 -10.23 -19.46
C PHE A 236 1.51 -10.76 -18.12
N PHE A 237 0.97 -11.85 -17.63
CA PHE A 237 1.42 -12.56 -16.44
C PHE A 237 1.90 -13.98 -16.78
N PRO A 238 2.79 -14.57 -15.98
CA PRO A 238 3.02 -16.01 -15.99
C PRO A 238 1.72 -16.79 -15.76
N PRO A 239 1.58 -18.02 -16.29
CA PRO A 239 0.31 -18.75 -16.25
C PRO A 239 -0.27 -18.93 -14.83
N GLN A 240 0.57 -19.21 -13.82
CA GLN A 240 0.14 -19.39 -12.44
C GLN A 240 -0.39 -18.08 -11.85
N VAL A 241 0.31 -16.96 -12.09
CA VAL A 241 -0.10 -15.62 -11.67
C VAL A 241 -1.41 -15.22 -12.35
N ALA A 242 -1.54 -15.45 -13.66
CA ALA A 242 -2.78 -15.16 -14.40
C ALA A 242 -3.98 -15.94 -13.82
N ALA A 243 -3.80 -17.21 -13.46
CA ALA A 243 -4.85 -18.01 -12.86
C ALA A 243 -5.31 -17.45 -11.49
N LYS A 244 -4.37 -17.11 -10.61
CA LYS A 244 -4.67 -16.47 -9.31
C LYS A 244 -5.34 -15.12 -9.49
N ALA A 245 -4.85 -14.28 -10.38
CA ALA A 245 -5.38 -12.95 -10.68
C ALA A 245 -6.84 -13.01 -11.18
N ALA A 246 -7.14 -13.96 -12.06
CA ALA A 246 -8.50 -14.18 -12.54
C ALA A 246 -9.46 -14.66 -11.44
N ALA A 247 -8.98 -15.50 -10.52
CA ALA A 247 -9.78 -16.06 -9.45
C ALA A 247 -10.02 -15.08 -8.30
N LEU A 248 -8.97 -14.40 -7.81
CA LEU A 248 -9.02 -13.58 -6.60
C LEU A 248 -9.35 -12.11 -6.87
N GLY A 249 -8.86 -11.55 -7.99
CA GLY A 249 -9.03 -10.13 -8.28
C GLY A 249 -10.47 -9.61 -8.19
N PRO A 250 -11.49 -10.31 -8.75
CA PRO A 250 -12.87 -9.82 -8.69
C PRO A 250 -13.51 -9.87 -7.30
N LEU A 251 -12.99 -10.69 -6.37
CA LEU A 251 -13.61 -10.91 -5.06
C LEU A 251 -13.41 -9.77 -4.08
N ILE A 252 -12.35 -9.01 -4.22
CA ILE A 252 -11.98 -7.89 -3.35
C ILE A 252 -13.08 -6.82 -3.29
N PHE A 253 -13.76 -6.60 -4.41
CA PHE A 253 -14.82 -5.61 -4.54
C PHE A 253 -16.00 -5.86 -3.57
N GLY A 254 -16.47 -7.10 -3.48
CA GLY A 254 -17.60 -7.46 -2.60
C GLY A 254 -17.25 -7.37 -1.12
N THR A 255 -16.01 -7.64 -0.77
CA THR A 255 -15.53 -7.62 0.63
C THR A 255 -15.51 -6.21 1.20
N ALA A 256 -15.08 -5.21 0.44
CA ALA A 256 -15.01 -3.82 0.90
C ALA A 256 -16.38 -3.29 1.37
N GLY A 257 -17.42 -3.50 0.60
CA GLY A 257 -18.79 -3.10 0.96
C GLY A 257 -19.34 -3.82 2.18
N ARG A 258 -19.04 -5.12 2.35
CA ARG A 258 -19.47 -5.91 3.54
C ARG A 258 -18.77 -5.41 4.81
N ALA A 259 -17.45 -5.21 4.75
CA ALA A 259 -16.66 -4.72 5.87
C ALA A 259 -17.14 -3.32 6.32
N PHE A 260 -17.39 -2.41 5.37
CA PHE A 260 -17.94 -1.10 5.67
C PHE A 260 -19.30 -1.18 6.39
N LYS A 261 -20.25 -1.96 5.85
CA LYS A 261 -21.59 -2.13 6.44
C LYS A 261 -21.54 -2.72 7.84
N ALA A 262 -20.58 -3.58 8.13
CA ALA A 262 -20.34 -4.14 9.45
C ALA A 262 -19.69 -3.15 10.44
N GLY A 263 -19.20 -1.99 9.97
CA GLY A 263 -18.59 -0.94 10.79
C GLY A 263 -17.10 -1.19 11.08
N VAL A 264 -16.39 -1.89 10.20
CA VAL A 264 -14.93 -1.98 10.23
C VAL A 264 -14.35 -0.61 9.87
N LYS A 265 -13.28 -0.19 10.53
CA LYS A 265 -12.54 1.02 10.19
C LYS A 265 -11.86 0.85 8.84
N ILE A 266 -12.14 1.74 7.89
CA ILE A 266 -11.52 1.71 6.56
C ILE A 266 -10.60 2.91 6.40
N ALA A 267 -9.36 2.65 5.96
CA ALA A 267 -8.44 3.64 5.45
C ALA A 267 -8.21 3.42 3.95
N PHE A 268 -8.08 4.50 3.21
CA PHE A 268 -7.86 4.48 1.77
C PHE A 268 -6.47 3.92 1.45
N GLY A 269 -6.39 3.02 0.50
CA GLY A 269 -5.15 2.52 -0.06
C GLY A 269 -5.43 1.82 -1.37
N THR A 270 -4.47 1.90 -2.30
CA THR A 270 -4.71 1.57 -3.70
C THR A 270 -3.86 0.44 -4.24
N ASP A 271 -2.71 0.19 -3.61
CA ASP A 271 -1.67 -0.70 -4.11
C ASP A 271 -1.11 -0.23 -5.48
N ALA A 272 -1.04 1.11 -5.69
CA ALA A 272 -0.42 1.67 -6.88
C ALA A 272 1.05 1.24 -6.97
N GLY A 273 1.45 0.78 -8.15
CA GLY A 273 2.61 -0.04 -8.42
C GLY A 273 2.17 -1.38 -9.01
N VAL A 274 1.13 -2.00 -8.48
CA VAL A 274 0.42 -3.10 -9.16
C VAL A 274 -0.30 -2.59 -10.42
N TYR A 275 -0.66 -1.32 -10.45
CA TYR A 275 -1.17 -0.63 -11.63
C TYR A 275 -0.50 0.76 -11.75
N PRO A 276 -0.72 1.52 -12.85
CA PRO A 276 0.01 2.76 -13.08
C PRO A 276 -0.22 3.83 -12.02
N HIS A 277 0.88 4.39 -11.49
CA HIS A 277 0.86 5.55 -10.59
C HIS A 277 0.20 6.77 -11.25
N GLY A 278 -0.47 7.58 -10.43
CA GLY A 278 -1.26 8.73 -10.89
C GLY A 278 -2.74 8.39 -11.15
N GLN A 279 -3.13 7.12 -11.07
CA GLN A 279 -4.51 6.66 -11.18
C GLN A 279 -5.14 6.31 -9.81
N ASN A 280 -4.47 6.66 -8.73
CA ASN A 280 -4.85 6.33 -7.35
C ASN A 280 -6.29 6.76 -7.00
N ALA A 281 -6.76 7.90 -7.51
CA ALA A 281 -8.12 8.39 -7.27
C ALA A 281 -9.23 7.48 -7.85
N GLY A 282 -8.90 6.54 -8.74
CA GLY A 282 -9.82 5.51 -9.22
C GLY A 282 -10.43 4.66 -8.11
N GLU A 283 -9.69 4.47 -7.02
CA GLU A 283 -10.16 3.74 -5.83
C GLU A 283 -11.43 4.37 -5.24
N PHE A 284 -11.58 5.70 -5.24
CA PHE A 284 -12.81 6.36 -4.77
C PHE A 284 -14.05 5.88 -5.53
N VAL A 285 -13.94 5.79 -6.86
CA VAL A 285 -15.05 5.33 -7.71
C VAL A 285 -15.39 3.88 -7.39
N LEU A 286 -14.38 3.03 -7.23
CA LEU A 286 -14.56 1.62 -6.90
C LEU A 286 -15.14 1.43 -5.49
N MET A 287 -14.71 2.21 -4.51
CA MET A 287 -15.27 2.19 -3.16
C MET A 287 -16.76 2.57 -3.16
N VAL A 288 -17.13 3.63 -3.88
CA VAL A 288 -18.54 4.05 -4.00
C VAL A 288 -19.37 2.98 -4.71
N ASN A 289 -18.85 2.40 -5.78
CA ASN A 289 -19.51 1.29 -6.49
C ASN A 289 -19.65 0.03 -5.60
N ALA A 290 -18.73 -0.18 -4.65
CA ALA A 290 -18.84 -1.25 -3.65
C ALA A 290 -19.86 -0.95 -2.53
N GLY A 291 -20.53 0.21 -2.58
CA GLY A 291 -21.56 0.63 -1.63
C GLY A 291 -21.05 1.40 -0.42
N ILE A 292 -19.83 1.94 -0.48
CA ILE A 292 -19.29 2.86 0.52
C ILE A 292 -19.74 4.29 0.14
N PRO A 293 -20.45 5.04 1.01
CA PRO A 293 -20.87 6.39 0.67
C PRO A 293 -19.70 7.32 0.33
N ALA A 294 -19.89 8.25 -0.62
CA ALA A 294 -18.83 9.17 -1.06
C ALA A 294 -18.16 9.91 0.10
N ALA A 295 -18.94 10.37 1.09
CA ALA A 295 -18.39 11.02 2.28
C ALA A 295 -17.46 10.10 3.08
N ALA A 296 -17.81 8.81 3.23
CA ALA A 296 -16.97 7.84 3.93
C ALA A 296 -15.72 7.49 3.12
N ALA A 297 -15.81 7.41 1.79
CA ALA A 297 -14.66 7.21 0.90
C ALA A 297 -13.68 8.40 1.01
N LEU A 298 -14.16 9.65 1.04
CA LEU A 298 -13.31 10.83 1.25
C LEU A 298 -12.68 10.84 2.66
N GLN A 299 -13.44 10.49 3.69
CA GLN A 299 -12.91 10.38 5.06
C GLN A 299 -11.83 9.30 5.15
N SER A 300 -11.96 8.18 4.41
CA SER A 300 -10.95 7.12 4.41
C SER A 300 -9.58 7.59 3.89
N ALA A 301 -9.55 8.52 2.93
CA ALA A 301 -8.33 9.10 2.35
C ALA A 301 -7.83 10.36 3.07
N THR A 302 -8.46 10.76 4.14
CA THR A 302 -8.12 11.96 4.90
C THR A 302 -7.95 11.61 6.38
N ILE A 303 -8.96 11.85 7.20
CA ILE A 303 -8.86 11.70 8.65
C ILE A 303 -8.58 10.24 9.08
N ASN A 304 -9.20 9.25 8.42
CA ASN A 304 -9.00 7.84 8.78
C ASN A 304 -7.57 7.38 8.44
N ALA A 305 -7.09 7.70 7.24
CA ALA A 305 -5.72 7.38 6.86
C ALA A 305 -4.71 8.09 7.76
N ALA A 306 -4.94 9.35 8.13
CA ALA A 306 -4.09 10.06 9.08
C ALA A 306 -4.07 9.37 10.46
N GLN A 307 -5.20 8.84 10.94
CA GLN A 307 -5.28 8.05 12.18
C GLN A 307 -4.53 6.73 12.05
N LEU A 308 -4.69 6.00 10.93
CA LEU A 308 -3.94 4.77 10.67
C LEU A 308 -2.42 5.02 10.69
N LEU A 309 -1.98 6.12 10.10
CA LEU A 309 -0.57 6.52 10.10
C LEU A 309 -0.10 7.10 11.44
N ARG A 310 -1.01 7.31 12.42
CA ARG A 310 -0.74 7.97 13.72
C ARG A 310 -0.26 9.41 13.58
N HIS A 311 -0.69 10.10 12.51
CA HIS A 311 -0.38 11.50 12.17
C HIS A 311 -1.62 12.39 12.07
N ASP A 312 -2.71 12.05 12.75
CA ASP A 312 -3.96 12.79 12.76
C ASP A 312 -3.84 14.17 13.46
N LYS A 313 -2.76 14.41 14.21
CA LYS A 313 -2.44 15.74 14.75
C LYS A 313 -1.94 16.71 13.68
N ASP A 314 -1.28 16.17 12.63
CA ASP A 314 -0.58 16.97 11.62
C ASP A 314 -1.26 16.92 10.24
N LEU A 315 -2.06 15.86 9.97
CA LEU A 315 -2.63 15.53 8.66
C LEU A 315 -4.14 15.31 8.73
N GLY A 316 -4.76 15.12 7.58
CA GLY A 316 -6.12 14.61 7.42
C GLY A 316 -7.25 15.61 7.58
N SER A 317 -6.97 16.87 7.94
CA SER A 317 -7.98 17.94 7.99
C SER A 317 -7.38 19.32 7.74
N LEU A 318 -8.21 20.25 7.24
CA LEU A 318 -7.85 21.66 7.08
C LEU A 318 -8.11 22.40 8.40
N SER A 319 -7.15 22.32 9.31
CA SER A 319 -7.22 22.94 10.64
C SER A 319 -5.93 23.70 10.94
N ALA A 320 -6.04 24.79 11.68
CA ALA A 320 -4.87 25.56 12.12
C ALA A 320 -3.87 24.66 12.88
N GLY A 321 -2.60 24.80 12.60
CA GLY A 321 -1.51 24.02 13.20
C GLY A 321 -1.15 22.72 12.46
N LYS A 322 -1.93 22.30 11.45
CA LYS A 322 -1.61 21.17 10.58
C LYS A 322 -0.83 21.60 9.34
N TYR A 323 -0.24 20.63 8.65
CA TYR A 323 0.42 20.89 7.36
C TYR A 323 -0.57 21.48 6.35
N ALA A 324 -0.09 22.46 5.58
CA ALA A 324 -0.84 23.08 4.50
C ALA A 324 -0.84 22.18 3.25
N ASP A 325 -1.49 21.02 3.38
CA ASP A 325 -1.71 20.06 2.33
C ASP A 325 -3.16 20.21 1.85
N ILE A 326 -3.37 20.68 0.61
CA ILE A 326 -4.68 21.02 0.07
C ILE A 326 -4.84 20.44 -1.33
N VAL A 327 -5.98 19.83 -1.59
CA VAL A 327 -6.42 19.41 -2.92
C VAL A 327 -7.73 20.10 -3.26
N ALA A 328 -7.89 20.59 -4.50
CA ALA A 328 -9.17 21.05 -4.98
C ALA A 328 -9.58 20.34 -6.27
N VAL A 329 -10.88 20.12 -6.41
CA VAL A 329 -11.51 19.53 -7.59
C VAL A 329 -12.60 20.44 -8.11
N ASN A 330 -12.92 20.36 -9.41
CA ASN A 330 -14.02 21.07 -10.02
C ASN A 330 -15.30 20.24 -9.89
N GLY A 331 -16.21 20.66 -9.03
CA GLY A 331 -17.47 19.96 -8.75
C GLY A 331 -17.62 19.63 -7.26
N ASP A 332 -18.66 18.86 -6.96
CA ASP A 332 -18.99 18.36 -5.62
C ASP A 332 -18.75 16.83 -5.57
N PRO A 333 -17.69 16.35 -4.88
CA PRO A 333 -17.40 14.93 -4.81
C PRO A 333 -18.44 14.13 -3.98
N LEU A 334 -19.32 14.79 -3.25
CA LEU A 334 -20.42 14.12 -2.57
C LEU A 334 -21.58 13.79 -3.52
N GLN A 335 -21.70 14.53 -4.64
CA GLN A 335 -22.69 14.27 -5.69
C GLN A 335 -22.12 13.38 -6.79
N ASP A 336 -20.87 13.62 -7.18
CA ASP A 336 -20.14 12.83 -8.19
C ASP A 336 -18.70 12.60 -7.71
N ILE A 337 -18.43 11.42 -7.21
CA ILE A 337 -17.10 11.06 -6.71
C ILE A 337 -16.04 11.03 -7.83
N ALA A 338 -16.44 10.88 -9.10
CA ALA A 338 -15.53 10.84 -10.24
C ALA A 338 -14.78 12.17 -10.47
N VAL A 339 -15.26 13.29 -9.90
CA VAL A 339 -14.51 14.57 -9.97
C VAL A 339 -13.14 14.46 -9.28
N MET A 340 -12.95 13.50 -8.37
CA MET A 340 -11.67 13.22 -7.69
C MET A 340 -10.59 12.72 -8.65
N LEU A 341 -10.96 12.20 -9.82
CA LEU A 341 -10.00 11.72 -10.85
C LEU A 341 -9.16 12.85 -11.45
N HIS A 342 -9.64 14.10 -11.35
CA HIS A 342 -9.06 15.24 -12.02
C HIS A 342 -8.88 16.42 -11.06
N PRO A 343 -7.90 16.38 -10.14
CA PRO A 343 -7.63 17.52 -9.27
C PRO A 343 -7.24 18.74 -10.09
N SER A 344 -7.79 19.89 -9.74
CA SER A 344 -7.46 21.19 -10.36
C SER A 344 -6.36 21.94 -9.61
N PHE A 345 -6.13 21.58 -8.33
CA PHE A 345 -5.13 22.19 -7.47
C PHE A 345 -4.56 21.15 -6.51
N VAL A 346 -3.23 21.16 -6.33
CA VAL A 346 -2.51 20.33 -5.34
C VAL A 346 -1.43 21.17 -4.68
N MET A 347 -1.51 21.28 -3.36
CA MET A 347 -0.50 21.93 -2.51
C MET A 347 -0.04 20.95 -1.43
N LYS A 348 1.26 20.88 -1.21
CA LYS A 348 1.88 20.14 -0.11
C LYS A 348 2.81 21.06 0.67
N GLN A 349 2.63 21.15 1.99
CA GLN A 349 3.43 22.01 2.88
C GLN A 349 3.54 23.46 2.40
N GLY A 350 2.46 24.01 1.83
CA GLY A 350 2.44 25.38 1.31
C GLY A 350 3.02 25.54 -0.10
N THR A 351 3.67 24.51 -0.67
CA THR A 351 4.18 24.56 -2.04
C THR A 351 3.11 24.03 -3.00
N VAL A 352 2.78 24.80 -4.03
CA VAL A 352 1.79 24.43 -5.05
C VAL A 352 2.47 23.66 -6.16
N TYR A 353 2.01 22.43 -6.40
CA TYR A 353 2.52 21.51 -7.43
C TYR A 353 1.60 21.41 -8.66
N LEU A 354 0.30 21.63 -8.46
CA LEU A 354 -0.69 21.67 -9.54
C LEU A 354 -1.58 22.89 -9.38
N GLN A 355 -1.77 23.66 -10.44
CA GLN A 355 -2.68 24.79 -10.47
C GLN A 355 -3.45 24.80 -11.79
N ASP A 356 -4.77 24.97 -11.72
CA ASP A 356 -5.68 24.91 -12.88
C ASP A 356 -5.48 23.64 -13.72
N GLY A 357 -5.21 22.51 -13.05
CA GLY A 357 -4.96 21.22 -13.70
C GLY A 357 -3.61 21.10 -14.41
N LYS A 358 -2.69 22.04 -14.21
CA LYS A 358 -1.36 22.04 -14.84
C LYS A 358 -0.26 22.02 -13.79
N PRO A 359 0.81 21.24 -14.01
CA PRO A 359 2.00 21.27 -13.15
C PRO A 359 2.60 22.68 -13.08
N THR A 360 3.05 23.07 -11.89
CA THR A 360 3.74 24.37 -11.64
C THR A 360 5.24 24.24 -11.84
N PRO A 361 6.01 25.35 -11.85
CA PRO A 361 7.49 25.31 -11.84
C PRO A 361 8.09 24.50 -10.70
N ALA A 362 7.44 24.42 -9.54
CA ALA A 362 7.89 23.58 -8.42
C ALA A 362 8.06 22.09 -8.76
N VAL A 363 7.49 21.63 -9.89
CA VAL A 363 7.63 20.25 -10.41
C VAL A 363 8.87 20.11 -11.28
N ILE A 364 9.26 21.19 -11.97
CA ILE A 364 10.27 21.16 -13.04
C ILE A 364 11.68 21.34 -12.46
N GLY A 365 11.80 21.88 -11.24
CA GLY A 365 13.06 22.35 -10.67
C GLY A 365 13.56 23.62 -11.37
N ASP A 366 14.11 24.55 -10.62
CA ASP A 366 14.80 25.70 -11.18
C ASP A 366 16.13 25.28 -11.84
#